data_c0faccb1b6be0314c6b5d67f37587c48
#
_entry.id   c0faccb1b6be0314c6b5d67f37587c48
#
_cell.length_a   1.000
_cell.length_b   1.000
_cell.length_c   1.000
_cell.angle_alpha   90.00
_cell.angle_beta   90.00
_cell.angle_gamma   90.00
#
_symmetry.space_group_name_H-M   'P 1'
#
loop_
_entity.id
_entity.type
_entity.pdbx_description
1 polymer ?
#
loop_
_entity_poly.entity_id
_entity_poly.type
_entity_poly.pdbx_seq_one_letter_code
_entity_poly.pdbx_strand_id
1 'polypeptide(L)'
;MVLLLFNKRKKKHLKEVILQPQSDLHFVRHFLMEQGFIIVQEDMVEEAGKFYPCMKAVWKENGQSAYTEIEEWYGPLLLAEKHPVLYRYLLKEKDTFEQIAEEIRKNAKTESLENTKEETIQNRLRQIGMALAYFKN
;
A
#
# COMPACT_ATOMS: atom_id res chain seq x y z
N MET A 1 8.58 -1.17 11.15
CA MET A 1 9.78 -2.00 10.95
C MET A 1 9.66 -2.80 9.67
N VAL A 2 10.68 -2.76 8.86
CA VAL A 2 10.72 -3.50 7.61
C VAL A 2 11.66 -4.69 7.80
N LEU A 3 11.14 -5.89 7.57
CA LEU A 3 11.97 -7.08 7.56
C LEU A 3 12.49 -7.30 6.14
N LEU A 4 13.79 -7.18 5.97
CA LEU A 4 14.45 -7.29 4.68
C LEU A 4 15.23 -8.57 4.61
N LEU A 5 14.87 -9.47 3.70
CA LEU A 5 15.63 -10.70 3.45
C LEU A 5 16.33 -10.58 2.10
N PHE A 6 17.65 -10.53 2.14
CA PHE A 6 18.47 -10.48 0.95
C PHE A 6 18.93 -11.87 0.56
N ASN A 7 18.64 -12.26 -0.65
CA ASN A 7 19.27 -13.43 -1.24
C ASN A 7 20.41 -12.95 -2.13
N LYS A 8 21.60 -12.89 -1.56
CA LYS A 8 22.82 -12.54 -2.31
C LYS A 8 23.28 -13.74 -3.10
N ARG A 9 22.92 -13.80 -4.36
CA ARG A 9 23.65 -14.69 -5.25
C ARG A 9 24.92 -14.03 -5.74
N LYS A 10 25.97 -14.84 -5.86
CA LYS A 10 27.31 -14.41 -6.28
C LYS A 10 27.38 -13.78 -7.67
N LYS A 11 26.34 -13.89 -8.47
CA LYS A 11 26.29 -13.24 -9.79
C LYS A 11 25.54 -11.93 -9.65
N LYS A 12 26.22 -10.87 -10.06
CA LYS A 12 25.85 -9.46 -9.93
C LYS A 12 24.50 -9.04 -10.53
N HIS A 13 23.75 -9.97 -11.11
CA HIS A 13 22.62 -9.58 -11.98
C HIS A 13 21.26 -9.93 -11.43
N LEU A 14 21.17 -10.62 -10.30
CA LEU A 14 19.88 -10.99 -9.72
C LEU A 14 19.90 -10.70 -8.23
N LYS A 15 19.28 -9.61 -7.87
CA LYS A 15 18.94 -9.33 -6.49
C LYS A 15 17.45 -9.59 -6.32
N GLU A 16 17.14 -10.37 -5.33
CA GLU A 16 15.79 -10.67 -4.95
C GLU A 16 15.60 -10.23 -3.51
N VAL A 17 14.51 -9.53 -3.24
CA VAL A 17 14.16 -9.10 -1.89
C VAL A 17 12.77 -9.57 -1.57
N ILE A 18 12.62 -10.12 -0.36
CA ILE A 18 11.32 -10.44 0.20
C ILE A 18 11.10 -9.49 1.36
N LEU A 19 9.99 -8.79 1.33
CA LEU A 19 9.69 -7.72 2.27
C LEU A 19 8.36 -7.98 2.96
N GLN A 20 8.34 -7.76 4.27
CA GLN A 20 7.12 -7.73 5.06
C GLN A 20 7.04 -6.37 5.78
N PRO A 21 6.76 -5.29 5.06
CA PRO A 21 6.70 -3.98 5.70
C PRO A 21 5.47 -3.89 6.58
N GLN A 22 5.62 -3.28 7.74
CA GLN A 22 4.53 -3.09 8.69
C GLN A 22 3.89 -1.72 8.57
N SER A 23 4.53 -0.80 7.87
CA SER A 23 4.02 0.56 7.66
C SER A 23 4.63 1.15 6.40
N ASP A 24 4.05 2.25 5.95
CA ASP A 24 4.56 3.04 4.83
C ASP A 24 4.77 2.23 3.54
N LEU A 25 3.82 1.37 3.24
CA LEU A 25 3.88 0.48 2.09
C LEU A 25 4.05 1.22 0.77
N HIS A 26 3.36 2.35 0.62
CA HIS A 26 3.47 3.17 -0.58
C HIS A 26 4.89 3.69 -0.78
N PHE A 27 5.54 4.06 0.30
CA PHE A 27 6.92 4.53 0.27
C PHE A 27 7.87 3.38 -0.12
N VAL A 28 7.66 2.20 0.46
CA VAL A 28 8.46 1.01 0.15
C VAL A 28 8.34 0.64 -1.33
N ARG A 29 7.13 0.60 -1.86
CA ARG A 29 6.91 0.28 -3.27
C ARG A 29 7.53 1.32 -4.20
N HIS A 30 7.38 2.59 -3.86
CA HIS A 30 7.98 3.67 -4.64
C HIS A 30 9.51 3.58 -4.63
N PHE A 31 10.10 3.32 -3.47
CA PHE A 31 11.54 3.14 -3.33
C PHE A 31 12.05 1.97 -4.18
N LEU A 32 11.36 0.83 -4.13
CA LEU A 32 11.74 -0.33 -4.94
C LEU A 32 11.72 0.00 -6.42
N MET A 33 10.70 0.69 -6.86
CA MET A 33 10.58 1.12 -8.26
C MET A 33 11.77 2.02 -8.66
N GLU A 34 12.09 3.00 -7.83
CA GLU A 34 13.20 3.92 -8.12
C GLU A 34 14.55 3.21 -8.16
N GLN A 35 14.72 2.16 -7.37
CA GLN A 35 15.96 1.40 -7.33
C GLN A 35 16.06 0.33 -8.44
N GLY A 36 15.08 0.24 -9.31
CA GLY A 36 15.11 -0.70 -10.43
C GLY A 36 14.56 -2.09 -10.10
N PHE A 37 13.85 -2.22 -8.99
CA PHE A 37 13.19 -3.46 -8.64
C PHE A 37 11.82 -3.55 -9.28
N ILE A 38 11.44 -4.76 -9.66
CA ILE A 38 10.10 -5.06 -10.15
C ILE A 38 9.45 -5.98 -9.13
N ILE A 39 8.26 -5.60 -8.67
CA ILE A 39 7.47 -6.43 -7.75
C ILE A 39 6.89 -7.58 -8.58
N VAL A 40 7.28 -8.80 -8.24
CA VAL A 40 6.88 -9.98 -9.01
C VAL A 40 5.87 -10.85 -8.28
N GLN A 41 5.69 -10.62 -6.98
CA GLN A 41 4.73 -11.38 -6.18
C GLN A 41 4.29 -10.53 -5.00
N GLU A 42 3.02 -10.59 -4.69
CA GLU A 42 2.46 -9.94 -3.51
C GLU A 42 1.41 -10.85 -2.88
N ASP A 43 1.32 -10.79 -1.57
CA ASP A 43 0.28 -11.47 -0.84
C ASP A 43 -0.11 -10.64 0.39
N MET A 44 -1.25 -10.93 0.95
CA MET A 44 -1.72 -10.29 2.17
C MET A 44 -2.47 -11.32 2.99
N VAL A 45 -2.13 -11.38 4.27
CA VAL A 45 -2.73 -12.30 5.21
C VAL A 45 -3.42 -11.52 6.31
N GLU A 46 -4.57 -11.98 6.73
CA GLU A 46 -5.28 -11.44 7.88
C GLU A 46 -5.20 -12.43 9.04
N GLU A 47 -4.78 -11.96 10.19
CA GLU A 47 -4.67 -12.78 11.37
C GLU A 47 -5.07 -11.96 12.60
N ALA A 48 -6.04 -12.44 13.36
CA ALA A 48 -6.52 -11.77 14.57
C ALA A 48 -6.88 -10.30 14.35
N GLY A 49 -7.50 -9.99 13.22
CA GLY A 49 -7.92 -8.63 12.87
C GLY A 49 -6.83 -7.73 12.36
N LYS A 50 -5.60 -8.24 12.21
CA LYS A 50 -4.48 -7.49 11.66
C LYS A 50 -4.14 -7.99 10.26
N PHE A 51 -3.63 -7.09 9.44
CA PHE A 51 -3.32 -7.36 8.04
C PHE A 51 -1.82 -7.30 7.84
N TYR A 52 -1.29 -8.33 7.17
CA TYR A 52 0.14 -8.50 6.96
C TYR A 52 0.43 -8.63 5.47
N PRO A 53 0.82 -7.53 4.82
CA PRO A 53 1.23 -7.60 3.42
C PRO A 53 2.66 -8.12 3.30
N CYS A 54 2.92 -8.85 2.22
CA CYS A 54 4.27 -9.24 1.88
C CYS A 54 4.47 -9.13 0.37
N MET A 55 5.70 -8.92 -0.03
CA MET A 55 6.01 -8.76 -1.43
C MET A 55 7.39 -9.30 -1.75
N LYS A 56 7.55 -9.77 -2.96
CA LYS A 56 8.80 -10.19 -3.53
C LYS A 56 9.12 -9.30 -4.71
N ALA A 57 10.31 -8.72 -4.71
CA ALA A 57 10.77 -7.87 -5.79
C ALA A 57 12.10 -8.38 -6.32
N VAL A 58 12.32 -8.22 -7.62
CA VAL A 58 13.51 -8.67 -8.31
C VAL A 58 14.14 -7.47 -9.00
N TRP A 59 15.44 -7.31 -8.78
CA TRP A 59 16.21 -6.31 -9.50
C TRP A 59 16.61 -6.86 -10.85
N LYS A 60 16.41 -6.07 -11.89
CA LYS A 60 16.86 -6.39 -13.25
C LYS A 60 17.64 -5.21 -13.79
N GLU A 61 18.74 -5.49 -14.45
CA GLU A 61 19.45 -4.47 -15.19
C GLU A 61 18.48 -3.87 -16.22
N ASN A 62 18.37 -2.54 -16.25
CA ASN A 62 17.38 -1.79 -17.05
C ASN A 62 15.93 -2.13 -16.68
N GLY A 63 15.71 -2.65 -15.48
CA GLY A 63 14.36 -2.89 -14.99
C GLY A 63 13.61 -1.58 -14.85
N GLN A 64 12.46 -1.50 -15.52
CA GLN A 64 11.58 -0.35 -15.42
C GLN A 64 10.20 -0.83 -15.04
N SER A 65 9.70 -0.25 -13.99
CA SER A 65 8.30 -0.39 -13.62
C SER A 65 7.78 0.99 -13.30
N ALA A 66 6.52 1.21 -13.61
CA ALA A 66 5.86 2.47 -13.29
C ALA A 66 4.55 2.11 -12.61
N TYR A 67 4.37 2.57 -11.40
CA TYR A 67 3.15 2.32 -10.64
C TYR A 67 2.38 3.60 -10.48
N THR A 68 1.05 3.49 -10.54
CA THR A 68 0.18 4.61 -10.19
C THR A 68 0.22 4.82 -8.67
N GLU A 69 -0.27 5.97 -8.23
CA GLU A 69 -0.42 6.27 -6.80
C GLU A 69 -1.15 5.13 -6.07
N ILE A 70 -2.25 4.67 -6.63
CA ILE A 70 -3.07 3.64 -6.00
C ILE A 70 -2.34 2.30 -5.96
N GLU A 71 -1.59 1.98 -6.99
CA GLU A 71 -0.77 0.77 -7.00
C GLU A 71 0.35 0.82 -5.95
N GLU A 72 0.93 2.00 -5.73
CA GLU A 72 1.94 2.16 -4.69
C GLU A 72 1.32 2.00 -3.29
N TRP A 73 0.13 2.52 -3.08
CA TRP A 73 -0.55 2.42 -1.79
C TRP A 73 -1.02 1.01 -1.47
N TYR A 74 -1.57 0.28 -2.45
CA TYR A 74 -2.31 -0.95 -2.16
C TYR A 74 -1.76 -2.18 -2.86
N GLY A 75 -0.79 -2.03 -3.73
CA GLY A 75 -0.11 -3.13 -4.39
C GLY A 75 -0.61 -3.40 -5.81
N PRO A 76 0.28 -3.29 -6.81
CA PRO A 76 -0.14 -3.51 -8.19
C PRO A 76 -0.67 -4.90 -8.45
N LEU A 77 -0.09 -5.93 -7.82
CA LEU A 77 -0.52 -7.31 -8.02
C LEU A 77 -1.75 -7.66 -7.17
N LEU A 78 -1.81 -7.15 -5.95
CA LEU A 78 -2.99 -7.35 -5.10
C LEU A 78 -4.24 -6.76 -5.74
N LEU A 79 -4.11 -5.59 -6.34
CA LEU A 79 -5.22 -4.93 -7.04
C LEU A 79 -5.59 -5.69 -8.32
N ALA A 80 -4.60 -6.04 -9.13
CA ALA A 80 -4.83 -6.75 -10.39
C ALA A 80 -5.49 -8.11 -10.17
N GLU A 81 -5.10 -8.80 -9.12
CA GLU A 81 -5.65 -10.10 -8.76
C GLU A 81 -6.97 -10.01 -7.99
N LYS A 82 -7.40 -8.80 -7.63
CA LYS A 82 -8.58 -8.58 -6.80
C LYS A 82 -8.50 -9.42 -5.52
N HIS A 83 -7.39 -9.30 -4.84
CA HIS A 83 -7.09 -10.14 -3.68
C HIS A 83 -8.16 -9.97 -2.60
N PRO A 84 -8.78 -11.06 -2.12
CA PRO A 84 -9.90 -10.93 -1.18
C PRO A 84 -9.51 -10.35 0.18
N VAL A 85 -8.28 -10.57 0.64
CA VAL A 85 -7.83 -9.98 1.90
C VAL A 85 -7.62 -8.48 1.74
N LEU A 86 -7.09 -8.04 0.59
CA LEU A 86 -7.00 -6.60 0.31
C LEU A 86 -8.38 -5.95 0.33
N TYR A 87 -9.39 -6.61 -0.25
CA TYR A 87 -10.75 -6.10 -0.24
C TYR A 87 -11.25 -5.85 1.18
N ARG A 88 -11.07 -6.82 2.07
CA ARG A 88 -11.47 -6.68 3.47
C ARG A 88 -10.70 -5.56 4.17
N TYR A 89 -9.42 -5.46 3.88
CA TYR A 89 -8.58 -4.38 4.42
C TYR A 89 -9.10 -3.01 3.99
N LEU A 90 -9.44 -2.86 2.71
CA LEU A 90 -9.96 -1.60 2.18
C LEU A 90 -11.29 -1.23 2.82
N LEU A 91 -12.19 -2.19 3.04
CA LEU A 91 -13.46 -1.94 3.69
C LEU A 91 -13.26 -1.49 5.14
N LYS A 92 -12.33 -2.13 5.84
CA LYS A 92 -12.00 -1.76 7.22
C LYS A 92 -11.40 -0.36 7.29
N GLU A 93 -10.47 -0.04 6.41
CA GLU A 93 -9.88 1.30 6.34
C GLU A 93 -10.93 2.35 6.02
N LYS A 94 -11.80 2.06 5.06
CA LYS A 94 -12.88 2.97 4.70
C LYS A 94 -13.74 3.32 5.92
N ASP A 95 -14.16 2.31 6.66
CA ASP A 95 -14.97 2.50 7.86
C ASP A 95 -14.22 3.35 8.89
N THR A 96 -12.96 3.05 9.14
CA THR A 96 -12.13 3.81 10.08
C THR A 96 -12.02 5.27 9.68
N PHE A 97 -11.71 5.56 8.43
CA PHE A 97 -11.53 6.94 7.98
C PHE A 97 -12.86 7.69 7.90
N GLU A 98 -13.96 7.01 7.58
CA GLU A 98 -15.28 7.63 7.63
C GLU A 98 -15.66 8.03 9.06
N GLN A 99 -15.34 7.20 10.04
CA GLN A 99 -15.57 7.54 11.45
C GLN A 99 -14.73 8.73 11.89
N ILE A 100 -13.45 8.76 11.51
CA ILE A 100 -12.58 9.90 11.82
C ILE A 100 -13.11 11.18 11.18
N ALA A 101 -13.55 11.11 9.92
CA ALA A 101 -14.11 12.26 9.22
C ALA A 101 -15.35 12.80 9.94
N GLU A 102 -16.20 11.90 10.43
CA GLU A 102 -17.39 12.26 11.19
C GLU A 102 -17.06 12.95 12.50
N GLU A 103 -16.06 12.44 13.22
CA GLU A 103 -15.59 13.06 14.46
C GLU A 103 -15.01 14.45 14.25
N ILE A 104 -14.22 14.63 13.19
CA ILE A 104 -13.64 15.93 12.84
C ILE A 104 -14.77 16.91 12.57
N ARG A 105 -15.79 16.51 11.82
CA ARG A 105 -16.93 17.37 11.49
C ARG A 105 -17.69 17.80 12.73
N LYS A 106 -17.92 16.88 13.68
CA LYS A 106 -18.65 17.16 14.90
C LYS A 106 -17.89 18.06 15.87
N ASN A 107 -16.57 18.01 15.86
CA ASN A 107 -15.72 18.70 16.82
C ASN A 107 -14.96 19.89 16.21
N ALA A 108 -15.41 20.40 15.07
CA ALA A 108 -14.74 21.49 14.36
C ALA A 108 -14.86 22.80 15.14
N LYS A 109 -13.79 23.12 15.89
CA LYS A 109 -13.70 24.33 16.74
C LYS A 109 -12.59 25.28 16.31
N THR A 110 -11.61 24.80 15.54
CA THR A 110 -10.50 25.63 15.05
C THR A 110 -10.23 25.27 13.59
N GLU A 111 -10.26 26.29 12.74
CA GLU A 111 -10.30 26.08 11.30
C GLU A 111 -9.01 25.54 10.67
N SER A 112 -7.82 25.92 11.16
CA SER A 112 -6.60 25.68 10.40
C SER A 112 -6.01 24.27 10.57
N LEU A 113 -5.99 23.72 11.79
CA LEU A 113 -5.47 22.37 12.04
C LEU A 113 -6.43 21.29 11.60
N GLU A 114 -7.73 21.57 11.73
CA GLU A 114 -8.77 20.64 11.36
C GLU A 114 -8.91 20.54 9.85
N ASN A 115 -8.73 21.63 9.11
CA ASN A 115 -8.75 21.61 7.65
C ASN A 115 -7.64 20.73 7.09
N THR A 116 -6.45 20.76 7.67
CA THR A 116 -5.35 19.91 7.22
C THR A 116 -5.64 18.43 7.48
N LYS A 117 -6.17 18.11 8.67
CA LYS A 117 -6.57 16.75 9.00
C LYS A 117 -7.69 16.27 8.09
N GLU A 118 -8.69 17.12 7.86
CA GLU A 118 -9.80 16.79 6.99
C GLU A 118 -9.34 16.53 5.56
N GLU A 119 -8.45 17.35 5.03
CA GLU A 119 -7.87 17.12 3.70
C GLU A 119 -7.15 15.78 3.61
N THR A 120 -6.37 15.44 4.63
CA THR A 120 -5.66 14.16 4.68
C THR A 120 -6.63 12.99 4.67
N ILE A 121 -7.68 13.06 5.50
CA ILE A 121 -8.69 12.00 5.59
C ILE A 121 -9.48 11.89 4.28
N GLN A 122 -9.87 13.00 3.68
CA GLN A 122 -10.59 12.97 2.40
C GLN A 122 -9.72 12.40 1.29
N ASN A 123 -8.43 12.73 1.28
CA ASN A 123 -7.51 12.16 0.31
C ASN A 123 -7.37 10.63 0.49
N ARG A 124 -7.29 10.16 1.73
CA ARG A 124 -7.24 8.72 2.01
C ARG A 124 -8.52 8.02 1.55
N LEU A 125 -9.68 8.63 1.81
CA LEU A 125 -10.96 8.08 1.36
C LEU A 125 -11.04 8.04 -0.16
N ARG A 126 -10.51 9.05 -0.85
CA ARG A 126 -10.43 9.06 -2.31
C ARG A 126 -9.57 7.88 -2.81
N GLN A 127 -8.41 7.69 -2.21
CA GLN A 127 -7.51 6.59 -2.58
C GLN A 127 -8.17 5.23 -2.36
N ILE A 128 -8.85 5.06 -1.23
CA ILE A 128 -9.58 3.81 -0.93
C ILE A 128 -10.68 3.57 -1.96
N GLY A 129 -11.42 4.60 -2.31
CA GLY A 129 -12.47 4.50 -3.33
C GLY A 129 -11.92 4.08 -4.69
N MET A 130 -10.78 4.63 -5.09
CA MET A 130 -10.13 4.24 -6.34
C MET A 130 -9.63 2.79 -6.30
N ALA A 131 -9.11 2.35 -5.15
CA ALA A 131 -8.68 0.97 -4.98
C ALA A 131 -9.89 0.01 -5.02
N LEU A 132 -10.98 0.36 -4.35
CA LEU A 132 -12.19 -0.45 -4.35
C LEU A 132 -12.79 -0.59 -5.76
N ALA A 133 -12.58 0.39 -6.62
CA ALA A 133 -13.04 0.34 -8.00
C ALA A 133 -12.43 -0.83 -8.78
N TYR A 134 -11.24 -1.30 -8.41
CA TYR A 134 -10.62 -2.46 -9.01
C TYR A 134 -11.43 -3.75 -8.78
N PHE A 135 -12.22 -3.80 -7.72
CA PHE A 135 -12.99 -4.98 -7.33
C PHE A 135 -14.38 -5.03 -7.96
N LYS A 136 -14.78 -3.97 -8.65
CA LYS A 136 -16.04 -3.95 -9.39
C LYS A 136 -15.86 -4.65 -10.74
N ASN A 137 -16.89 -5.36 -11.14
CA ASN A 137 -16.92 -6.02 -12.46
C ASN A 137 -17.28 -5.03 -13.57
#